data_c0f91ff0545d214e9c088f0295fb28f3
#
_entry.id   c0f91ff0545d214e9c088f0295fb28f3
#
_cell.length_a   1.000
_cell.length_b   1.000
_cell.length_c   1.000
_cell.angle_alpha   90.00
_cell.angle_beta   90.00
_cell.angle_gamma   90.00
#
_symmetry.space_group_name_H-M   'P 1'
#
loop_
_entity.id
_entity.type
_entity.pdbx_description
1 polymer ?
#
loop_
_entity_poly.entity_id
_entity_poly.type
_entity_poly.pdbx_seq_one_letter_code
_entity_poly.pdbx_strand_id
1 'polypeptide(L)'
;MCIRDRAWMMQDEYLKRTPPKTTGREMYGDAYVEQLLKKANELDVPLGDVLATATRFTAECISAGVRDYCPVKPDRMIVGGGGSMNPTLLAHIADCLPGCEVMTNEQLGLDSNAKEAVAFAVLANEAMYGQPNNAPGATGAAHPVVMGKISQ
;
A
#
# COMPACT_ATOMS: atom_id res chain seq x y z
N MET A 1 -3.53 -11.70 -18.56
CA MET A 1 -3.28 -10.28 -18.19
C MET A 1 -3.25 -9.43 -19.45
N CYS A 2 -4.15 -8.45 -19.57
CA CYS A 2 -4.21 -7.58 -20.74
C CYS A 2 -3.24 -6.41 -20.60
N ILE A 3 -2.27 -6.31 -21.52
CA ILE A 3 -1.26 -5.23 -21.52
C ILE A 3 -1.89 -3.85 -21.69
N ARG A 4 -3.01 -3.76 -22.44
CA ARG A 4 -3.70 -2.49 -22.71
C ARG A 4 -4.38 -1.91 -21.48
N ASP A 5 -5.00 -2.74 -20.64
CA ASP A 5 -5.67 -2.29 -19.40
C ASP A 5 -4.64 -1.80 -18.39
N ARG A 6 -3.53 -2.55 -18.26
CA ARG A 6 -2.40 -2.16 -17.42
C ARG A 6 -1.82 -0.82 -17.86
N ALA A 7 -1.63 -0.61 -19.16
CA ALA A 7 -1.10 0.65 -19.66
C ALA A 7 -2.02 1.83 -19.33
N TRP A 8 -3.35 1.63 -19.36
CA TRP A 8 -4.31 2.64 -18.95
C TRP A 8 -4.21 2.95 -17.46
N MET A 9 -4.18 1.92 -16.60
CA MET A 9 -4.06 2.09 -15.14
C MET A 9 -2.75 2.82 -14.75
N MET A 10 -1.64 2.51 -15.44
CA MET A 10 -0.33 3.14 -15.18
C MET A 10 -0.24 4.61 -15.63
N GLN A 11 -1.24 5.15 -16.32
CA GLN A 11 -1.29 6.57 -16.71
C GLN A 11 -1.87 7.47 -15.61
N ASP A 12 -2.33 6.90 -14.50
CA ASP A 12 -2.94 7.66 -13.42
C ASP A 12 -2.01 8.76 -12.90
N GLU A 13 -2.52 9.98 -12.83
CA GLU A 13 -1.78 11.18 -12.40
C GLU A 13 -1.29 11.07 -10.94
N TYR A 14 -2.00 10.33 -10.09
CA TYR A 14 -1.56 10.11 -8.72
C TYR A 14 -0.20 9.38 -8.66
N LEU A 15 0.08 8.47 -9.59
CA LEU A 15 1.33 7.73 -9.62
C LEU A 15 2.54 8.64 -9.88
N LYS A 16 2.33 9.73 -10.59
CA LYS A 16 3.36 10.73 -10.93
C LYS A 16 3.68 11.70 -9.80
N ARG A 17 2.83 11.76 -8.76
CA ARG A 17 3.05 12.64 -7.60
C ARG A 17 4.22 12.15 -6.76
N THR A 18 5.01 13.09 -6.26
CA THR A 18 6.07 12.81 -5.27
C THR A 18 5.52 12.82 -3.85
N PRO A 19 6.12 12.07 -2.89
CA PRO A 19 5.79 12.19 -1.48
C PRO A 19 6.05 13.62 -0.92
N PRO A 20 5.29 14.04 0.11
CA PRO A 20 4.27 13.27 0.83
C PRO A 20 2.98 13.15 0.02
N LYS A 21 2.50 11.92 -0.18
CA LYS A 21 1.24 11.65 -0.87
C LYS A 21 0.46 10.54 -0.17
N THR A 22 -0.85 10.64 -0.22
CA THR A 22 -1.75 9.64 0.34
C THR A 22 -2.92 9.41 -0.61
N THR A 23 -3.53 8.25 -0.52
CA THR A 23 -4.72 7.88 -1.26
C THR A 23 -5.53 6.85 -0.49
N GLY A 24 -6.78 6.68 -0.87
CA GLY A 24 -7.71 5.75 -0.27
C GLY A 24 -8.90 5.48 -1.19
N ARG A 25 -10.02 5.11 -0.60
CA ARG A 25 -11.25 4.80 -1.32
C ARG A 25 -11.85 6.00 -2.07
N GLU A 26 -11.47 7.22 -1.69
CA GLU A 26 -11.88 8.45 -2.39
C GLU A 26 -11.36 8.49 -3.84
N MET A 27 -10.20 7.88 -4.12
CA MET A 27 -9.63 7.80 -5.47
C MET A 27 -9.82 6.42 -6.11
N TYR A 28 -9.57 5.35 -5.37
CA TYR A 28 -9.59 3.97 -5.86
C TYR A 28 -10.77 3.16 -5.29
N GLY A 29 -11.91 3.82 -5.07
CA GLY A 29 -13.16 3.21 -4.65
C GLY A 29 -14.08 2.83 -5.81
N ASP A 30 -15.39 2.80 -5.55
CA ASP A 30 -16.40 2.29 -6.48
C ASP A 30 -16.36 2.98 -7.85
N ALA A 31 -16.23 4.30 -7.88
CA ALA A 31 -16.17 5.07 -9.13
C ALA A 31 -14.97 4.66 -10.01
N TYR A 32 -13.82 4.36 -9.42
CA TYR A 32 -12.66 3.85 -10.16
C TYR A 32 -12.90 2.44 -10.69
N VAL A 33 -13.52 1.57 -9.88
CA VAL A 33 -13.87 0.20 -10.29
C VAL A 33 -14.85 0.22 -11.45
N GLU A 34 -15.87 1.09 -11.42
CA GLU A 34 -16.84 1.25 -12.51
C GLU A 34 -16.15 1.70 -13.82
N GLN A 35 -15.22 2.65 -13.75
CA GLN A 35 -14.43 3.08 -14.91
C GLN A 35 -13.55 1.94 -15.46
N LEU A 36 -12.90 1.18 -14.59
CA LEU A 36 -12.08 0.03 -14.97
C LEU A 36 -12.93 -1.04 -15.68
N LEU A 37 -14.09 -1.39 -15.13
CA LEU A 37 -15.00 -2.38 -15.72
C LEU A 37 -15.57 -1.89 -17.05
N LYS A 38 -15.94 -0.62 -17.16
CA LYS A 38 -16.36 -0.02 -18.41
C LYS A 38 -15.28 -0.14 -19.47
N LYS A 39 -14.05 0.20 -19.11
CA LYS A 39 -12.89 0.11 -20.02
C LYS A 39 -12.60 -1.33 -20.43
N ALA A 40 -12.70 -2.27 -19.51
CA ALA A 40 -12.54 -3.69 -19.79
C ALA A 40 -13.59 -4.20 -20.78
N ASN A 41 -14.85 -3.81 -20.62
CA ASN A 41 -15.93 -4.13 -21.55
C ASN A 41 -15.70 -3.55 -22.95
N GLU A 42 -15.25 -2.29 -23.05
CA GLU A 42 -14.90 -1.66 -24.35
C GLU A 42 -13.78 -2.40 -25.08
N LEU A 43 -12.90 -3.08 -24.35
CA LEU A 43 -11.76 -3.83 -24.89
C LEU A 43 -12.00 -5.34 -24.98
N ASP A 44 -13.22 -5.80 -24.65
CA ASP A 44 -13.60 -7.22 -24.58
C ASP A 44 -12.66 -8.06 -23.70
N VAL A 45 -12.34 -7.54 -22.51
CA VAL A 45 -11.44 -8.19 -21.55
C VAL A 45 -12.25 -9.01 -20.54
N PRO A 46 -11.99 -10.30 -20.40
CA PRO A 46 -12.65 -11.14 -19.40
C PRO A 46 -12.38 -10.68 -17.97
N LEU A 47 -13.37 -10.79 -17.07
CA LEU A 47 -13.26 -10.37 -15.67
C LEU A 47 -12.04 -10.98 -14.96
N GLY A 48 -11.70 -12.24 -15.25
CA GLY A 48 -10.51 -12.90 -14.70
C GLY A 48 -9.21 -12.18 -15.06
N ASP A 49 -9.13 -11.67 -16.29
CA ASP A 49 -7.96 -10.88 -16.74
C ASP A 49 -7.96 -9.48 -16.13
N VAL A 50 -9.12 -8.87 -15.90
CA VAL A 50 -9.22 -7.59 -15.17
C VAL A 50 -8.68 -7.74 -13.76
N LEU A 51 -9.09 -8.79 -13.03
CA LEU A 51 -8.61 -9.07 -11.67
C LEU A 51 -7.09 -9.33 -11.64
N ALA A 52 -6.59 -10.13 -12.59
CA ALA A 52 -5.15 -10.38 -12.70
C ALA A 52 -4.37 -9.10 -12.99
N THR A 53 -4.90 -8.23 -13.87
CA THR A 53 -4.29 -6.95 -14.22
C THR A 53 -4.28 -5.99 -13.03
N ALA A 54 -5.39 -5.88 -12.29
CA ALA A 54 -5.48 -5.02 -11.09
C ALA A 54 -4.53 -5.50 -9.99
N THR A 55 -4.39 -6.81 -9.80
CA THR A 55 -3.42 -7.39 -8.84
C THR A 55 -1.99 -7.07 -9.25
N ARG A 56 -1.65 -7.21 -10.53
CA ARG A 56 -0.33 -6.84 -11.05
C ARG A 56 -0.05 -5.35 -10.95
N PHE A 57 -1.02 -4.51 -11.29
CA PHE A 57 -0.93 -3.06 -11.14
C PHE A 57 -0.62 -2.66 -9.69
N THR A 58 -1.31 -3.27 -8.71
CA THR A 58 -1.06 -3.03 -7.28
C THR A 58 0.38 -3.36 -6.91
N ALA A 59 0.89 -4.52 -7.36
CA ALA A 59 2.27 -4.90 -7.12
C ALA A 59 3.28 -3.92 -7.74
N GLU A 60 3.01 -3.45 -8.95
CA GLU A 60 3.86 -2.47 -9.63
C GLU A 60 3.88 -1.12 -8.94
N CYS A 61 2.72 -0.63 -8.46
CA CYS A 61 2.64 0.61 -7.69
C CYS A 61 3.43 0.53 -6.38
N ILE A 62 3.29 -0.58 -5.63
CA ILE A 62 4.06 -0.82 -4.41
C ILE A 62 5.56 -0.84 -4.72
N SER A 63 5.95 -1.59 -5.74
CA SER A 63 7.34 -1.76 -6.12
C SER A 63 7.97 -0.47 -6.68
N ALA A 64 7.20 0.34 -7.40
CA ALA A 64 7.62 1.66 -7.84
C ALA A 64 7.89 2.57 -6.63
N GLY A 65 6.99 2.59 -5.64
CA GLY A 65 7.19 3.34 -4.41
C GLY A 65 8.49 2.96 -3.69
N VAL A 66 8.81 1.68 -3.65
CA VAL A 66 10.08 1.20 -3.06
C VAL A 66 11.29 1.63 -3.90
N ARG A 67 11.25 1.44 -5.22
CA ARG A 67 12.38 1.81 -6.09
C ARG A 67 12.66 3.30 -6.12
N ASP A 68 11.60 4.11 -6.14
CA ASP A 68 11.71 5.54 -6.39
C ASP A 68 11.98 6.36 -5.12
N TYR A 69 11.57 5.84 -3.96
CA TYR A 69 11.58 6.62 -2.71
C TYR A 69 12.32 5.99 -1.55
N CYS A 70 12.69 4.71 -1.59
CA CYS A 70 13.56 4.15 -0.57
C CYS A 70 15.02 4.59 -0.80
N PRO A 71 15.69 5.15 0.21
CA PRO A 71 17.06 5.66 0.07
C PRO A 71 18.09 4.56 -0.21
N VAL A 72 17.75 3.32 0.16
CA VAL A 72 18.54 2.11 -0.11
C VAL A 72 17.62 1.00 -0.58
N LYS A 73 18.14 0.10 -1.43
CA LYS A 73 17.39 -1.09 -1.83
C LYS A 73 17.15 -1.98 -0.61
N PRO A 74 15.90 -2.32 -0.27
CA PRO A 74 15.63 -3.18 0.88
C PRO A 74 15.99 -4.63 0.56
N ASP A 75 16.59 -5.32 1.53
CA ASP A 75 16.82 -6.77 1.48
C ASP A 75 15.53 -7.55 1.74
N ARG A 76 14.61 -6.95 2.51
CA ARG A 76 13.33 -7.55 2.89
C ARG A 76 12.18 -6.57 2.81
N MET A 77 11.03 -7.08 2.37
CA MET A 77 9.75 -6.37 2.42
C MET A 77 8.76 -7.19 3.23
N ILE A 78 8.21 -6.60 4.28
CA ILE A 78 7.21 -7.25 5.13
C ILE A 78 5.84 -6.70 4.74
N VAL A 79 4.95 -7.59 4.31
CA VAL A 79 3.59 -7.27 3.87
C VAL A 79 2.61 -7.70 4.95
N GLY A 80 1.76 -6.77 5.39
CA GLY A 80 0.73 -7.03 6.40
C GLY A 80 -0.64 -6.49 5.99
N GLY A 81 -1.69 -7.01 6.62
CA GLY A 81 -3.08 -6.69 6.33
C GLY A 81 -3.70 -7.61 5.28
N GLY A 82 -4.94 -7.33 4.84
CA GLY A 82 -5.68 -8.23 3.95
C GLY A 82 -4.97 -8.61 2.65
N GLY A 83 -4.16 -7.70 2.10
CA GLY A 83 -3.38 -7.95 0.87
C GLY A 83 -2.31 -9.03 1.04
N SER A 84 -1.78 -9.25 2.24
CA SER A 84 -0.78 -10.30 2.51
C SER A 84 -1.34 -11.72 2.36
N MET A 85 -2.67 -11.87 2.38
CA MET A 85 -3.35 -13.14 2.16
C MET A 85 -3.51 -13.50 0.67
N ASN A 86 -3.11 -12.61 -0.25
CA ASN A 86 -3.18 -12.84 -1.69
C ASN A 86 -1.81 -13.33 -2.22
N PRO A 87 -1.62 -14.63 -2.44
CA PRO A 87 -0.34 -15.17 -2.90
C PRO A 87 0.07 -14.66 -4.29
N THR A 88 -0.89 -14.34 -5.16
CA THR A 88 -0.63 -13.77 -6.48
C THR A 88 -0.04 -12.36 -6.36
N LEU A 89 -0.57 -11.56 -5.44
CA LEU A 89 -0.01 -10.23 -5.16
C LEU A 89 1.43 -10.33 -4.64
N LEU A 90 1.68 -11.20 -3.67
CA LEU A 90 3.03 -11.41 -3.12
C LEU A 90 4.04 -11.87 -4.18
N ALA A 91 3.64 -12.83 -5.03
CA ALA A 91 4.46 -13.29 -6.15
C ALA A 91 4.79 -12.15 -7.12
N HIS A 92 3.80 -11.33 -7.47
CA HIS A 92 4.02 -10.18 -8.34
C HIS A 92 4.92 -9.10 -7.72
N ILE A 93 4.83 -8.87 -6.41
CA ILE A 93 5.75 -7.95 -5.71
C ILE A 93 7.18 -8.50 -5.78
N ALA A 94 7.37 -9.79 -5.51
CA ALA A 94 8.68 -10.44 -5.58
C ALA A 94 9.28 -10.35 -6.99
N ASP A 95 8.47 -10.59 -8.04
CA ASP A 95 8.89 -10.41 -9.44
C ASP A 95 9.33 -8.97 -9.75
N CYS A 96 8.65 -7.97 -9.16
CA CYS A 96 8.95 -6.55 -9.39
C CYS A 96 10.15 -6.04 -8.59
N LEU A 97 10.57 -6.75 -7.54
CA LEU A 97 11.67 -6.39 -6.65
C LEU A 97 12.72 -7.52 -6.56
N PRO A 98 13.40 -7.86 -7.65
CA PRO A 98 14.37 -8.95 -7.65
C PRO A 98 15.47 -8.71 -6.61
N GLY A 99 15.73 -9.74 -5.78
CA GLY A 99 16.69 -9.70 -4.69
C GLY A 99 16.17 -9.04 -3.40
N CYS A 100 14.87 -8.73 -3.32
CA CYS A 100 14.19 -8.37 -2.08
C CYS A 100 13.36 -9.58 -1.63
N GLU A 101 13.57 -10.05 -0.41
CA GLU A 101 12.76 -11.12 0.19
C GLU A 101 11.39 -10.58 0.59
N VAL A 102 10.32 -11.07 -0.04
CA VAL A 102 8.94 -10.66 0.30
C VAL A 102 8.37 -11.64 1.33
N MET A 103 8.04 -11.13 2.50
CA MET A 103 7.53 -11.89 3.65
C MET A 103 6.21 -11.31 4.14
N THR A 104 5.44 -12.12 4.89
CA THR A 104 4.26 -11.63 5.60
C THR A 104 4.56 -11.40 7.08
N ASN A 105 3.69 -10.64 7.77
CA ASN A 105 3.77 -10.48 9.22
C ASN A 105 3.71 -11.84 9.94
N GLU A 106 2.88 -12.75 9.45
CA GLU A 106 2.69 -14.08 10.02
C GLU A 106 3.99 -14.92 10.00
N GLN A 107 4.79 -14.77 8.96
CA GLN A 107 6.10 -15.44 8.86
C GLN A 107 7.11 -14.91 9.89
N LEU A 108 6.87 -13.72 10.43
CA LEU A 108 7.64 -13.14 11.53
C LEU A 108 7.00 -13.38 12.92
N GLY A 109 5.91 -14.16 12.98
CA GLY A 109 5.18 -14.39 14.22
C GLY A 109 4.30 -13.23 14.67
N LEU A 110 4.00 -12.28 13.78
CA LEU A 110 3.13 -11.13 14.03
C LEU A 110 1.76 -11.38 13.38
N ASP A 111 0.68 -11.19 14.12
CA ASP A 111 -0.68 -11.29 13.59
C ASP A 111 -1.05 -9.98 12.87
N SER A 112 -1.30 -10.05 11.56
CA SER A 112 -1.74 -8.90 10.75
C SER A 112 -3.06 -8.29 11.24
N ASN A 113 -3.94 -9.09 11.85
CA ASN A 113 -5.21 -8.61 12.42
C ASN A 113 -4.98 -7.82 13.72
N ALA A 114 -3.95 -8.14 14.48
CA ALA A 114 -3.60 -7.43 15.71
C ALA A 114 -2.76 -6.17 15.46
N LYS A 115 -2.25 -5.96 14.25
CA LYS A 115 -1.30 -4.87 13.92
C LYS A 115 -1.82 -3.49 14.32
N GLU A 116 -3.07 -3.17 14.02
CA GLU A 116 -3.65 -1.86 14.36
C GLU A 116 -3.83 -1.71 15.87
N ALA A 117 -4.28 -2.75 16.57
CA ALA A 117 -4.42 -2.74 18.02
C ALA A 117 -3.07 -2.52 18.72
N VAL A 118 -2.01 -3.19 18.24
CA VAL A 118 -0.64 -2.99 18.74
C VAL A 118 -0.16 -1.57 18.46
N ALA A 119 -0.39 -1.05 17.25
CA ALA A 119 -0.01 0.33 16.92
C ALA A 119 -0.71 1.34 17.83
N PHE A 120 -2.01 1.20 18.07
CA PHE A 120 -2.75 2.08 18.98
C PHE A 120 -2.29 1.94 20.43
N ALA A 121 -1.94 0.75 20.89
CA ALA A 121 -1.37 0.57 22.23
C ALA A 121 -0.05 1.29 22.40
N VAL A 122 0.84 1.23 21.40
CA VAL A 122 2.11 1.99 21.39
C VAL A 122 1.85 3.49 21.38
N LEU A 123 0.97 3.98 20.48
CA LEU A 123 0.63 5.40 20.39
C LEU A 123 0.02 5.94 21.70
N ALA A 124 -0.84 5.15 22.35
CA ALA A 124 -1.43 5.50 23.64
C ALA A 124 -0.36 5.55 24.75
N ASN A 125 0.55 4.59 24.77
CA ASN A 125 1.66 4.58 25.74
C ASN A 125 2.52 5.84 25.57
N GLU A 126 2.94 6.19 24.34
CA GLU A 126 3.72 7.39 24.08
C GLU A 126 2.97 8.66 24.52
N ALA A 127 1.66 8.75 24.22
CA ALA A 127 0.83 9.87 24.63
C ALA A 127 0.76 10.02 26.17
N MET A 128 0.63 8.89 26.89
CA MET A 128 0.60 8.86 28.36
C MET A 128 1.90 9.37 29.00
N TYR A 129 3.03 9.11 28.33
CA TYR A 129 4.35 9.59 28.77
C TYR A 129 4.76 10.94 28.18
N GLY A 130 3.86 11.62 27.47
CA GLY A 130 4.12 12.92 26.87
C GLY A 130 5.18 12.88 25.74
N GLN A 131 5.39 11.72 25.15
CA GLN A 131 6.35 11.56 24.05
C GLN A 131 5.67 11.84 22.70
N PRO A 132 6.36 12.55 21.76
CA PRO A 132 5.86 12.71 20.41
C PRO A 132 5.64 11.35 19.73
N ASN A 133 4.47 11.16 19.13
CA ASN A 133 4.06 9.89 18.53
C ASN A 133 3.55 10.04 17.10
N ASN A 134 3.85 11.15 16.43
CA ASN A 134 3.68 11.31 15.00
C ASN A 134 5.00 11.08 14.25
N ALA A 135 4.90 10.91 12.92
CA ALA A 135 6.04 10.76 12.02
C ALA A 135 6.06 11.92 10.99
N PRO A 136 6.67 13.09 11.31
CA PRO A 136 6.64 14.26 10.42
C PRO A 136 7.13 13.97 8.99
N GLY A 137 8.18 13.18 8.84
CA GLY A 137 8.72 12.82 7.53
C GLY A 137 7.77 11.97 6.65
N ALA A 138 6.83 11.25 7.26
CA ALA A 138 5.83 10.47 6.56
C ALA A 138 4.52 11.24 6.33
N THR A 139 4.15 12.13 7.25
CA THR A 139 2.86 12.82 7.25
C THR A 139 2.91 14.25 6.70
N GLY A 140 4.10 14.81 6.55
CA GLY A 140 4.28 16.23 6.20
C GLY A 140 3.99 17.20 7.34
N ALA A 141 3.88 16.72 8.59
CA ALA A 141 3.73 17.56 9.77
C ALA A 141 4.98 18.44 9.97
N ALA A 142 4.80 19.68 10.43
CA ALA A 142 5.89 20.63 10.58
C ALA A 142 6.90 20.24 11.68
N HIS A 143 6.44 19.51 12.71
CA HIS A 143 7.27 19.08 13.84
C HIS A 143 6.68 17.88 14.59
N PRO A 144 7.46 17.21 15.44
CA PRO A 144 6.97 16.18 16.34
C PRO A 144 5.95 16.74 17.34
N VAL A 145 4.85 16.01 17.54
CA VAL A 145 3.78 16.35 18.50
C VAL A 145 3.26 15.10 19.21
N VAL A 146 2.74 15.30 20.41
CA VAL A 146 1.97 14.27 21.11
C VAL A 146 0.56 14.26 20.53
N MET A 147 0.21 13.19 19.84
CA MET A 147 -1.15 12.97 19.30
C MET A 147 -2.01 12.26 20.34
N GLY A 148 -3.27 12.62 20.37
CA GLY A 148 -4.27 12.01 21.24
C GLY A 148 -4.82 13.01 22.27
N LYS A 149 -5.93 12.60 22.91
CA LYS A 149 -6.60 13.35 23.97
C LYS A 149 -6.84 12.41 25.14
N ILE A 150 -6.36 12.80 26.32
CA ILE A 150 -6.68 12.13 27.58
C ILE A 150 -7.91 12.84 28.16
N SER A 151 -9.03 12.12 28.27
CA SER A 151 -10.25 12.62 28.93
C SER A 151 -10.25 12.08 30.37
N GLN A 152 -10.40 12.98 31.33
CA GLN A 152 -10.59 12.67 32.73
C GLN A 152 -12.07 12.72 33.06
#